data_d0fadd154855d799f5649d0182b98d7f
#
_entry.id   d0fadd154855d799f5649d0182b98d7f
#
_cell.length_a   1.000
_cell.length_b   1.000
_cell.length_c   1.000
_cell.angle_alpha   90.00
_cell.angle_beta   90.00
_cell.angle_gamma   90.00
#
_symmetry.space_group_name_H-M   'P 1'
#
loop_
_entity.id
_entity.type
_entity.pdbx_description
1 polymer ?
#
loop_
_entity_poly.entity_id
_entity_poly.type
_entity_poly.pdbx_seq_one_letter_code
_entity_poly.pdbx_strand_id
1 'polypeptide(L)'
;EAIELLISVYEIMSKFGNTNFSIEGHTDTSGPKAFNQKLSEDRADKVKSHLVEKGVEGSRLSTKGFGEDNPKTSNDTRKGRMENRRVEFKVVE
;
A
#
# COMPACT_ATOMS: atom_id res chain seq x y z
N GLU A 1 5.09 12.30 0.00
CA GLU A 1 5.55 11.00 0.36
C GLU A 1 5.56 10.16 -0.87
N ALA A 2 6.15 9.38 -1.20
CA ALA A 2 5.80 8.29 -2.02
C ALA A 2 5.90 8.47 -3.53
N ILE A 3 6.09 9.65 -4.09
CA ILE A 3 6.29 9.75 -5.53
C ILE A 3 7.59 9.03 -5.92
N GLU A 4 8.65 9.23 -5.17
CA GLU A 4 9.93 8.55 -5.37
C GLU A 4 9.81 7.05 -5.16
N LEU A 5 9.04 6.64 -4.15
CA LEU A 5 8.77 5.22 -3.90
C LEU A 5 7.99 4.60 -5.06
N LEU A 6 6.98 5.30 -5.57
CA LEU A 6 6.18 4.82 -6.69
C LEU A 6 7.02 4.67 -7.96
N ILE A 7 7.95 5.61 -8.21
CA ILE A 7 8.87 5.51 -9.34
C ILE A 7 9.76 4.28 -9.20
N SER A 8 10.31 4.04 -8.01
CA SER A 8 11.15 2.87 -7.74
C SER A 8 10.39 1.57 -7.93
N VAL A 9 9.16 1.52 -7.45
CA VAL A 9 8.30 0.34 -7.63
C VAL A 9 8.02 0.11 -9.12
N TYR A 10 7.70 1.17 -9.86
CA TYR A 10 7.46 1.07 -11.29
C TYR A 10 8.69 0.52 -12.03
N GLU A 11 9.88 1.00 -11.69
CA GLU A 11 11.12 0.53 -12.31
C GLU A 11 11.36 -0.96 -12.04
N ILE A 12 11.12 -1.41 -10.80
CA ILE A 12 11.25 -2.82 -10.43
C ILE A 12 10.25 -3.66 -11.22
N MET A 13 9.00 -3.22 -11.30
CA MET A 13 7.95 -3.95 -12.01
C MET A 13 8.21 -4.03 -13.50
N SER A 14 8.81 -2.99 -14.07
CA SER A 14 9.17 -2.98 -15.49
C SER A 14 10.26 -3.97 -15.80
N LYS A 15 11.22 -4.16 -14.88
CA LYS A 15 12.30 -5.13 -15.05
C LYS A 15 11.83 -6.58 -14.93
N PHE A 16 10.83 -6.82 -14.07
CA PHE A 16 10.34 -8.17 -13.77
C PHE A 16 8.91 -8.30 -14.29
N GLY A 17 8.76 -8.25 -15.60
CA GLY A 17 7.47 -8.18 -16.28
C GLY A 17 6.49 -9.31 -16.00
N ASN A 18 6.95 -10.44 -15.46
CA ASN A 18 6.09 -11.58 -15.13
C ASN A 18 5.73 -11.66 -13.65
N THR A 19 6.18 -10.69 -12.85
CA THR A 19 5.93 -10.69 -11.41
C THR A 19 4.63 -9.96 -11.11
N ASN A 20 3.82 -10.56 -10.26
CA ASN A 20 2.60 -9.95 -9.75
C ASN A 20 2.83 -9.44 -8.33
N PHE A 21 2.11 -8.38 -7.97
CA PHE A 21 2.27 -7.75 -6.66
C PHE A 21 0.93 -7.54 -5.97
N SER A 22 0.92 -7.71 -4.66
CA SER A 22 -0.19 -7.27 -3.81
C SER A 22 0.19 -5.93 -3.18
N ILE A 23 -0.68 -4.95 -3.31
CA ILE A 23 -0.52 -3.62 -2.71
C ILE A 23 -1.36 -3.61 -1.44
N GLU A 24 -0.70 -3.46 -0.29
CA GLU A 24 -1.34 -3.61 1.01
C GLU A 24 -1.35 -2.29 1.76
N GLY A 25 -2.55 -1.78 2.03
CA GLY A 25 -2.72 -0.52 2.76
C GLY A 25 -2.89 -0.75 4.25
N HIS A 26 -2.32 0.14 5.04
CA HIS A 26 -2.37 0.08 6.49
C HIS A 26 -2.68 1.45 7.09
N THR A 27 -3.28 1.44 8.28
CA THR A 27 -3.56 2.66 9.04
C THR A 27 -3.01 2.53 10.46
N ASP A 28 -3.03 3.65 11.21
CA ASP A 28 -2.87 3.60 12.65
C ASP A 28 -4.25 3.34 13.30
N THR A 29 -4.31 3.42 14.64
CA THR A 29 -5.54 3.17 15.38
C THR A 29 -6.38 4.41 15.64
N SER A 30 -6.06 5.53 15.00
CA SER A 30 -6.85 6.76 15.11
C SER A 30 -8.16 6.60 14.34
N GLY A 31 -9.26 6.94 14.99
CA GLY A 31 -10.58 6.85 14.37
C GLY A 31 -11.21 5.45 14.43
N PRO A 32 -12.45 5.32 13.96
CA PRO A 32 -13.19 4.06 13.99
C PRO A 32 -12.54 2.97 13.14
N LYS A 33 -12.59 1.74 13.62
CA LYS A 33 -11.97 0.60 12.94
C LYS A 33 -12.52 0.39 11.52
N ALA A 34 -13.83 0.50 11.34
CA ALA A 34 -14.47 0.33 10.03
C ALA A 34 -14.02 1.42 9.05
N PHE A 35 -13.86 2.65 9.51
CA PHE A 35 -13.36 3.74 8.71
C PHE A 35 -11.92 3.47 8.28
N ASN A 36 -11.08 3.00 9.20
CA ASN A 36 -9.68 2.69 8.92
C ASN A 36 -9.55 1.54 7.92
N GLN A 37 -10.43 0.56 7.99
CA GLN A 37 -10.44 -0.53 7.03
C GLN A 37 -10.68 0.00 5.61
N LYS A 38 -11.71 0.83 5.45
CA LYS A 38 -12.01 1.43 4.14
C LYS A 38 -10.90 2.36 3.68
N LEU A 39 -10.33 3.15 4.57
CA LEU A 39 -9.23 4.05 4.25
C LEU A 39 -8.01 3.30 3.72
N SER A 40 -7.68 2.16 4.34
CA SER A 40 -6.54 1.35 3.90
C SER A 40 -6.78 0.74 2.52
N GLU A 41 -8.01 0.31 2.25
CA GLU A 41 -8.38 -0.19 0.92
C GLU A 41 -8.27 0.91 -0.12
N ASP A 42 -8.78 2.09 0.17
CA ASP A 42 -8.74 3.24 -0.75
C ASP A 42 -7.30 3.67 -1.04
N ARG A 43 -6.43 3.62 -0.03
CA ARG A 43 -5.01 3.93 -0.22
C ARG A 43 -4.34 2.94 -1.17
N ALA A 44 -4.60 1.65 -0.98
CA ALA A 44 -4.04 0.62 -1.86
C ALA A 44 -4.56 0.80 -3.30
N ASP A 45 -5.84 1.05 -3.45
CA ASP A 45 -6.46 1.26 -4.76
C ASP A 45 -5.90 2.50 -5.46
N LYS A 46 -5.65 3.56 -4.72
CA LYS A 46 -5.08 4.78 -5.27
C LYS A 46 -3.65 4.55 -5.78
N VAL A 47 -2.86 3.79 -5.04
CA VAL A 47 -1.50 3.43 -5.46
C VAL A 47 -1.56 2.59 -6.73
N LYS A 48 -2.46 1.62 -6.80
CA LYS A 48 -2.68 0.83 -8.01
C LYS A 48 -3.01 1.72 -9.21
N SER A 49 -3.92 2.67 -9.02
CA SER A 49 -4.31 3.59 -10.10
C SER A 49 -3.12 4.39 -10.63
N HIS A 50 -2.26 4.87 -9.75
CA HIS A 50 -1.05 5.59 -10.16
C HIS A 50 -0.09 4.71 -10.97
N LEU A 51 0.07 3.46 -10.58
CA LEU A 51 0.93 2.53 -11.32
C LEU A 51 0.36 2.18 -12.69
N VAL A 52 -0.95 2.00 -12.77
CA VAL A 52 -1.63 1.74 -14.05
C VAL A 52 -1.47 2.94 -14.98
N GLU A 53 -1.59 4.16 -14.47
CA GLU A 53 -1.37 5.38 -15.26
C GLU A 53 0.05 5.45 -15.82
N LYS A 54 1.03 4.88 -15.12
CA LYS A 54 2.42 4.85 -15.56
C LYS A 54 2.72 3.71 -16.52
N GLY A 55 1.76 2.86 -16.81
CA GLY A 55 1.91 1.79 -17.79
C GLY A 55 2.02 0.37 -17.23
N VAL A 56 1.86 0.19 -15.92
CA VAL A 56 1.82 -1.16 -15.34
C VAL A 56 0.47 -1.79 -15.62
N GLU A 57 0.47 -3.04 -16.09
CA GLU A 57 -0.79 -3.75 -16.35
C GLU A 57 -1.54 -4.01 -15.05
N GLY A 58 -2.81 -3.61 -14.99
CA GLY A 58 -3.63 -3.76 -13.79
C GLY A 58 -3.79 -5.21 -13.35
N SER A 59 -3.74 -6.16 -14.27
CA SER A 59 -3.84 -7.59 -13.95
C SER A 59 -2.67 -8.12 -13.12
N ARG A 60 -1.56 -7.38 -13.07
CA ARG A 60 -0.40 -7.73 -12.26
C ARG A 60 -0.50 -7.21 -10.83
N LEU A 61 -1.51 -6.40 -10.54
CA LEU A 61 -1.66 -5.71 -9.27
C LEU A 61 -2.97 -6.13 -8.59
N SER A 62 -2.86 -6.59 -7.36
CA SER A 62 -4.02 -6.76 -6.48
C SER A 62 -3.91 -5.79 -5.31
N THR A 63 -5.02 -5.46 -4.69
CA THR A 63 -5.06 -4.54 -3.56
C THR A 63 -5.70 -5.20 -2.36
N LYS A 64 -5.23 -4.83 -1.17
CA LYS A 64 -5.79 -5.32 0.08
C LYS A 64 -5.62 -4.28 1.16
N GLY A 65 -6.67 -4.07 1.94
CA GLY A 65 -6.63 -3.18 3.09
C GLY A 65 -6.65 -3.98 4.38
N PHE A 66 -5.70 -3.73 5.25
CA PHE A 66 -5.63 -4.35 6.57
C PHE A 66 -6.13 -3.44 7.67
N GLY A 67 -6.46 -2.18 7.35
CA GLY A 67 -6.86 -1.24 8.37
C GLY A 67 -5.77 -1.09 9.42
N GLU A 68 -6.15 -1.20 10.68
CA GLU A 68 -5.24 -1.08 11.83
C GLU A 68 -4.73 -2.44 12.35
N ASP A 69 -5.09 -3.55 11.69
CA ASP A 69 -4.89 -4.90 12.25
C ASP A 69 -3.44 -5.37 12.26
N ASN A 70 -2.59 -4.82 11.41
CA ASN A 70 -1.19 -5.26 11.30
C ASN A 70 -0.22 -4.11 11.52
N PRO A 71 -0.09 -3.61 12.76
CA PRO A 71 0.81 -2.51 13.03
C PRO A 71 2.27 -2.93 12.86
N LYS A 72 3.06 -2.04 12.29
CA LYS A 72 4.50 -2.20 12.15
C LYS A 72 5.20 -1.86 13.46
N THR A 73 4.64 -0.93 14.21
CA THR A 73 5.19 -0.42 15.46
C THR A 73 4.06 0.00 16.39
N SER A 74 4.39 0.54 17.57
CA SER A 74 3.40 0.97 18.54
C SER A 74 2.55 2.15 18.05
N ASN A 75 1.25 2.10 18.32
CA ASN A 75 0.33 3.21 18.09
C ASN A 75 0.30 4.21 19.25
N ASP A 76 1.08 3.96 20.31
CA ASP A 76 1.11 4.82 21.49
C ASP A 76 1.85 6.12 21.28
N THR A 77 2.71 6.18 20.27
CA THR A 77 3.48 7.38 19.96
C THR A 77 3.06 7.95 18.62
N ARG A 78 3.26 9.26 18.46
CA ARG A 78 3.00 9.93 17.18
C ARG A 78 3.87 9.34 16.06
N LYS A 79 5.15 9.11 16.37
CA LYS A 79 6.09 8.52 15.40
C LYS A 79 5.63 7.13 14.96
N GLY A 80 5.23 6.29 15.93
CA GLY A 80 4.75 4.95 15.63
C GLY A 80 3.49 4.97 14.76
N ARG A 81 2.55 5.87 15.07
CA ARG A 81 1.34 6.02 14.27
C ARG A 81 1.67 6.43 12.82
N MET A 82 2.62 7.33 12.64
CA MET A 82 3.06 7.74 11.29
C MET A 82 3.65 6.56 10.51
N GLU A 83 4.44 5.73 11.17
CA GLU A 83 5.02 4.54 10.54
C GLU A 83 3.97 3.50 10.20
N ASN A 84 2.88 3.42 10.97
CA ASN A 84 1.79 2.48 10.71
C ASN A 84 0.91 2.91 9.53
N ARG A 85 0.87 4.19 9.20
CA ARG A 85 0.16 4.71 8.02
C ARG A 85 1.04 4.51 6.79
N ARG A 86 0.94 3.34 6.19
CA ARG A 86 1.85 2.95 5.11
C ARG A 86 1.17 2.08 4.06
N VAL A 87 1.86 1.94 2.94
CA VAL A 87 1.51 0.97 1.90
C VAL A 87 2.72 0.05 1.70
N GLU A 88 2.47 -1.24 1.65
CA GLU A 88 3.51 -2.24 1.41
C GLU A 88 3.24 -2.98 0.10
N PHE A 89 4.31 -3.43 -0.54
CA PHE A 89 4.24 -4.21 -1.77
C PHE A 89 4.76 -5.61 -1.48
N LYS A 90 3.96 -6.61 -1.81
CA LYS A 90 4.33 -8.02 -1.62
C LYS A 90 4.34 -8.72 -2.98
N VAL A 91 5.37 -9.51 -3.22
CA VAL A 91 5.41 -10.35 -4.41
C VAL A 91 4.39 -11.47 -4.26
N VAL A 92 3.60 -11.68 -5.30
CA VAL A 92 2.62 -12.77 -5.35
C VAL A 92 3.14 -13.81 -6.33
N GLU A 93 3.39 -14.98 -5.83
CA GLU A 93 3.90 -16.08 -6.64
C GLU A 93 2.79 -16.96 -7.18
#